data_9e57b917f7a9a5bf413646ea94ec7b4d
#
_entry.id   9e57b917f7a9a5bf413646ea94ec7b4d
#
_cell.length_a   1.000
_cell.length_b   1.000
_cell.length_c   1.000
_cell.angle_alpha   90.00
_cell.angle_beta   90.00
_cell.angle_gamma   90.00
#
_symmetry.space_group_name_H-M   'P 1'
#
loop_
_entity.id
_entity.type
_entity.pdbx_description
1 polymer ?
#
loop_
_entity_poly.entity_id
_entity_poly.type
_entity_poly.pdbx_seq_one_letter_code
_entity_poly.pdbx_strand_id
1 'polypeptide(L)'
;IGVATELAILADDSIEHGPIECLFTVDEETGLTGAFALQEGFMSGDILLNLDSEDEGELFIGCAGGIDSVAEFTYREVDVPSGYFFCKVQVKGLKGGHSGGDIHLGRGNANKLLNRFLNRTFKKYDAYLCEIDGGNLRNAIAREAHAVIAIPEADKHALRTDLNIFAAEAEAE
;
A
#
# COMPACT_ATOMS: atom_id res chain seq x y z
N ILE A 1 -24.32 5.04 -3.00
CA ILE A 1 -25.60 5.08 -2.25
C ILE A 1 -25.75 6.46 -1.61
N GLY A 2 -24.76 7.02 -0.90
CA GLY A 2 -24.85 8.30 -0.17
C GLY A 2 -25.36 9.45 -1.02
N VAL A 3 -24.76 9.73 -2.17
CA VAL A 3 -25.20 10.79 -3.11
C VAL A 3 -26.68 10.61 -3.52
N ALA A 4 -27.09 9.36 -3.80
CA ALA A 4 -28.48 9.10 -4.19
C ALA A 4 -29.46 9.34 -3.02
N THR A 5 -29.05 9.05 -1.81
CA THR A 5 -29.84 9.29 -0.58
C THR A 5 -30.00 10.80 -0.34
N GLU A 6 -28.93 11.56 -0.44
CA GLU A 6 -28.97 13.02 -0.30
C GLU A 6 -29.89 13.66 -1.34
N LEU A 7 -29.77 13.27 -2.59
CA LEU A 7 -30.64 13.75 -3.67
C LEU A 7 -32.10 13.36 -3.47
N ALA A 8 -32.37 12.14 -2.94
CA ALA A 8 -33.72 11.71 -2.66
C ALA A 8 -34.37 12.52 -1.53
N ILE A 9 -33.61 12.82 -0.47
CA ILE A 9 -34.09 13.68 0.63
C ILE A 9 -34.40 15.09 0.14
N LEU A 10 -33.54 15.67 -0.71
CA LEU A 10 -33.73 16.99 -1.27
C LEU A 10 -34.92 17.07 -2.24
N ALA A 11 -35.29 15.94 -2.87
CA ALA A 11 -36.36 15.89 -3.88
C ALA A 11 -37.73 15.51 -3.31
N ASP A 12 -37.82 15.03 -2.08
CA ASP A 12 -39.07 14.52 -1.47
C ASP A 12 -39.61 15.49 -0.43
N ASP A 13 -40.54 16.32 -0.82
CA ASP A 13 -41.22 17.28 0.07
C ASP A 13 -42.03 16.63 1.20
N SER A 14 -42.23 15.31 1.19
CA SER A 14 -42.95 14.58 2.25
C SER A 14 -42.09 14.25 3.46
N ILE A 15 -40.75 14.36 3.34
CA ILE A 15 -39.82 14.12 4.42
C ILE A 15 -39.69 15.36 5.30
N GLU A 16 -40.17 15.25 6.55
CA GLU A 16 -40.01 16.33 7.52
C GLU A 16 -38.57 16.39 8.02
N HIS A 17 -37.89 17.52 7.79
CA HIS A 17 -36.51 17.76 8.25
C HIS A 17 -36.27 19.22 8.61
N GLY A 18 -35.25 19.48 9.43
CA GLY A 18 -34.70 20.83 9.64
C GLY A 18 -33.83 21.29 8.46
N PRO A 19 -33.08 22.37 8.63
CA PRO A 19 -32.10 22.78 7.60
C PRO A 19 -31.09 21.65 7.31
N ILE A 20 -30.91 21.34 6.02
CA ILE A 20 -29.96 20.33 5.54
C ILE A 20 -29.02 20.99 4.54
N GLU A 21 -27.75 20.72 4.68
CA GLU A 21 -26.70 21.03 3.72
C GLU A 21 -26.14 19.72 3.16
N CYS A 22 -26.16 19.54 1.84
CA CYS A 22 -25.58 18.36 1.20
C CYS A 22 -24.20 18.69 0.65
N LEU A 23 -23.18 17.95 1.07
CA LEU A 23 -21.81 18.11 0.63
C LEU A 23 -21.43 16.99 -0.34
N PHE A 24 -21.11 17.36 -1.57
CA PHE A 24 -20.58 16.45 -2.59
C PHE A 24 -19.12 16.78 -2.85
N THR A 25 -18.26 15.86 -2.56
CA THR A 25 -16.83 15.99 -2.86
C THR A 25 -16.45 15.22 -4.12
N VAL A 26 -15.30 15.54 -4.68
CA VAL A 26 -14.75 14.85 -5.86
C VAL A 26 -13.46 14.15 -5.47
N ASP A 27 -13.11 13.10 -6.25
CA ASP A 27 -11.79 12.50 -6.25
C ASP A 27 -11.40 11.87 -4.91
N GLU A 28 -12.35 11.19 -4.24
CA GLU A 28 -12.11 10.51 -2.97
C GLU A 28 -11.06 9.40 -3.15
N GLU A 29 -11.24 8.53 -4.16
CA GLU A 29 -10.45 7.32 -4.41
C GLU A 29 -8.99 7.60 -4.78
N THR A 30 -8.67 8.78 -5.30
CA THR A 30 -7.31 9.11 -5.74
C THR A 30 -6.55 10.03 -4.80
N GLY A 31 -7.19 10.52 -3.74
CA GLY A 31 -6.50 11.32 -2.74
C GLY A 31 -7.32 12.36 -2.01
N LEU A 32 -8.66 12.27 -2.01
CA LEU A 32 -9.55 13.17 -1.25
C LEU A 32 -9.38 14.65 -1.64
N THR A 33 -9.05 14.94 -2.90
CA THR A 33 -8.69 16.31 -3.33
C THR A 33 -9.80 17.29 -3.08
N GLY A 34 -11.07 16.89 -3.29
CA GLY A 34 -12.24 17.72 -3.01
C GLY A 34 -12.41 18.01 -1.51
N ALA A 35 -12.22 17.01 -0.65
CA ALA A 35 -12.32 17.19 0.79
C ALA A 35 -11.20 18.09 1.35
N PHE A 36 -9.97 17.91 0.89
CA PHE A 36 -8.84 18.77 1.30
C PHE A 36 -8.94 20.22 0.80
N ALA A 37 -9.72 20.47 -0.25
CA ALA A 37 -9.95 21.81 -0.78
C ALA A 37 -11.03 22.60 -0.05
N LEU A 38 -11.77 21.98 0.88
CA LEU A 38 -12.80 22.65 1.67
C LEU A 38 -12.20 23.80 2.49
N GLN A 39 -12.89 24.93 2.48
CA GLN A 39 -12.50 26.12 3.23
C GLN A 39 -13.28 26.19 4.55
N GLU A 40 -12.71 26.84 5.54
CA GLU A 40 -13.41 27.16 6.79
C GLU A 40 -14.72 27.92 6.53
N GLY A 41 -15.79 27.52 7.19
CA GLY A 41 -17.10 28.13 7.02
C GLY A 41 -17.86 27.72 5.76
N PHE A 42 -17.38 26.71 5.02
CA PHE A 42 -18.10 26.20 3.85
C PHE A 42 -19.45 25.61 4.21
N MET A 43 -19.57 25.01 5.38
CA MET A 43 -20.80 24.44 5.94
C MET A 43 -21.13 25.13 7.26
N SER A 44 -22.42 25.17 7.60
CA SER A 44 -22.94 25.77 8.83
C SER A 44 -23.57 24.76 9.81
N GLY A 45 -23.75 23.51 9.40
CA GLY A 45 -24.35 22.46 10.22
C GLY A 45 -23.47 22.04 11.38
N ASP A 46 -24.07 21.79 12.55
CA ASP A 46 -23.40 21.29 13.75
C ASP A 46 -23.25 19.75 13.78
N ILE A 47 -23.96 19.03 12.91
CA ILE A 47 -23.99 17.58 12.83
C ILE A 47 -23.59 17.16 11.42
N LEU A 48 -22.52 16.39 11.29
CA LEU A 48 -22.09 15.81 10.03
C LEU A 48 -22.47 14.32 9.99
N LEU A 49 -23.20 13.92 8.96
CA LEU A 49 -23.53 12.53 8.67
C LEU A 49 -22.78 12.11 7.41
N ASN A 50 -21.75 11.28 7.55
CA ASN A 50 -21.06 10.69 6.41
C ASN A 50 -21.78 9.41 5.98
N LEU A 51 -22.31 9.39 4.76
CA LEU A 51 -23.08 8.28 4.20
C LEU A 51 -22.22 7.29 3.39
N ASP A 52 -20.91 7.44 3.45
CA ASP A 52 -19.95 6.58 2.74
C ASP A 52 -19.44 5.46 3.64
N SER A 53 -20.36 4.70 4.23
CA SER A 53 -20.07 3.49 5.01
C SER A 53 -20.47 2.24 4.22
N GLU A 54 -19.65 1.20 4.28
CA GLU A 54 -19.87 -0.07 3.59
C GLU A 54 -20.61 -1.10 4.46
N ASP A 55 -20.61 -0.93 5.78
CA ASP A 55 -21.17 -1.89 6.73
C ASP A 55 -22.65 -1.56 7.02
N GLU A 56 -23.54 -2.46 6.59
CA GLU A 56 -24.97 -2.28 6.78
C GLU A 56 -25.39 -2.43 8.25
N GLY A 57 -26.15 -1.45 8.73
CA GLY A 57 -26.69 -1.48 10.10
C GLY A 57 -25.69 -1.07 11.18
N GLU A 58 -24.51 -0.59 10.82
CA GLU A 58 -23.51 -0.09 11.76
C GLU A 58 -23.41 1.44 11.73
N LEU A 59 -23.18 2.03 12.89
CA LEU A 59 -22.94 3.45 13.07
C LEU A 59 -21.53 3.69 13.60
N PHE A 60 -20.68 4.34 12.79
CA PHE A 60 -19.31 4.68 13.16
C PHE A 60 -19.26 6.10 13.71
N ILE A 61 -18.69 6.26 14.91
CA ILE A 61 -18.54 7.56 15.59
C ILE A 61 -17.10 8.07 15.58
N GLY A 62 -16.25 7.49 14.76
CA GLY A 62 -14.84 7.86 14.61
C GLY A 62 -14.24 7.24 13.36
N CYS A 63 -13.06 7.70 13.01
CA CYS A 63 -12.29 7.18 11.89
C CYS A 63 -10.80 7.06 12.24
N ALA A 64 -10.08 6.24 11.49
CA ALA A 64 -8.64 6.20 11.55
C ALA A 64 -8.05 7.37 10.74
N GLY A 65 -6.90 7.86 11.18
CA GLY A 65 -6.09 8.79 10.41
C GLY A 65 -4.99 8.05 9.65
N GLY A 66 -4.39 8.74 8.68
CA GLY A 66 -3.26 8.24 7.92
C GLY A 66 -2.23 9.32 7.65
N ILE A 67 -1.00 8.90 7.39
CA ILE A 67 0.07 9.77 6.94
C ILE A 67 0.88 9.06 5.86
N ASP A 68 1.14 9.75 4.76
CA ASP A 68 2.06 9.29 3.73
C ASP A 68 3.48 9.73 4.09
N SER A 69 4.40 8.78 4.05
CA SER A 69 5.83 9.06 4.26
C SER A 69 6.61 8.66 3.02
N VAL A 70 7.34 9.61 2.47
CA VAL A 70 8.25 9.39 1.34
C VAL A 70 9.68 9.45 1.86
N ALA A 71 10.44 8.37 1.64
CA ALA A 71 11.85 8.33 1.98
C ALA A 71 12.68 8.34 0.68
N GLU A 72 13.55 9.33 0.55
CA GLU A 72 14.47 9.46 -0.57
C GLU A 72 15.88 9.10 -0.15
N PHE A 73 16.51 8.20 -0.90
CA PHE A 73 17.89 7.78 -0.67
C PHE A 73 18.76 8.17 -1.84
N THR A 74 19.82 8.90 -1.57
CA THR A 74 20.86 9.15 -2.56
C THR A 74 21.82 7.97 -2.60
N TYR A 75 22.15 7.51 -3.78
CA TYR A 75 23.11 6.41 -3.98
C TYR A 75 24.13 6.78 -5.06
N ARG A 76 25.19 6.01 -5.12
CA ARG A 76 26.24 6.12 -6.16
C ARG A 76 26.14 4.89 -7.05
N GLU A 77 26.03 5.13 -8.35
CA GLU A 77 26.17 4.07 -9.34
C GLU A 77 27.64 3.66 -9.48
N VAL A 78 27.85 2.36 -9.55
CA VAL A 78 29.17 1.76 -9.75
C VAL A 78 29.05 0.62 -10.75
N ASP A 79 30.13 0.39 -11.51
CA ASP A 79 30.19 -0.75 -12.43
C ASP A 79 30.31 -2.06 -11.63
N VAL A 80 29.55 -3.07 -12.06
CA VAL A 80 29.68 -4.42 -11.51
C VAL A 80 30.98 -5.03 -12.07
N PRO A 81 31.85 -5.57 -11.20
CA PRO A 81 33.10 -6.18 -11.65
C PRO A 81 32.88 -7.37 -12.59
N SER A 82 33.92 -7.68 -13.41
CA SER A 82 33.92 -8.90 -14.20
C SER A 82 33.89 -10.15 -13.32
N GLY A 83 33.27 -11.23 -13.79
CA GLY A 83 33.16 -12.48 -13.03
C GLY A 83 31.95 -12.53 -12.09
N TYR A 84 31.02 -11.56 -12.24
CA TYR A 84 29.73 -11.57 -11.56
C TYR A 84 28.64 -12.09 -12.49
N PHE A 85 27.66 -12.77 -11.92
CA PHE A 85 26.45 -13.14 -12.64
C PHE A 85 25.25 -12.35 -12.11
N PHE A 86 24.35 -12.00 -13.03
CA PHE A 86 23.14 -11.27 -12.72
C PHE A 86 21.96 -12.22 -12.56
N CYS A 87 21.17 -12.01 -11.53
CA CYS A 87 19.94 -12.76 -11.35
C CYS A 87 18.78 -11.86 -10.88
N LYS A 88 17.59 -12.18 -11.35
CA LYS A 88 16.36 -11.55 -10.88
C LYS A 88 15.76 -12.42 -9.80
N VAL A 89 15.57 -11.82 -8.62
CA VAL A 89 14.85 -12.42 -7.48
C VAL A 89 13.46 -11.80 -7.43
N GLN A 90 12.44 -12.62 -7.31
CA GLN A 90 11.04 -12.16 -7.28
C GLN A 90 10.27 -12.79 -6.12
N VAL A 91 9.45 -11.97 -5.48
CA VAL A 91 8.36 -12.39 -4.59
C VAL A 91 7.07 -12.09 -5.33
N LYS A 92 6.20 -13.07 -5.52
CA LYS A 92 4.94 -12.93 -6.26
C LYS A 92 3.86 -13.88 -5.74
N GLY A 93 2.61 -13.57 -6.13
CA GLY A 93 1.48 -14.42 -5.79
C GLY A 93 0.95 -14.26 -4.37
N LEU A 94 1.38 -13.23 -3.63
CA LEU A 94 0.83 -12.93 -2.32
C LEU A 94 -0.61 -12.40 -2.44
N LYS A 95 -1.38 -12.54 -1.37
CA LYS A 95 -2.79 -12.18 -1.35
C LYS A 95 -3.01 -10.67 -1.50
N GLY A 96 -2.16 -9.86 -0.89
CA GLY A 96 -2.34 -8.41 -0.83
C GLY A 96 -3.51 -8.02 0.06
N GLY A 97 -3.96 -6.78 -0.06
CA GLY A 97 -5.08 -6.22 0.68
C GLY A 97 -4.92 -4.74 0.97
N HIS A 98 -5.91 -4.14 1.60
CA HIS A 98 -5.86 -2.75 2.02
C HIS A 98 -4.88 -2.58 3.19
N SER A 99 -4.02 -1.55 3.11
CA SER A 99 -2.97 -1.32 4.12
C SER A 99 -3.51 -0.92 5.50
N GLY A 100 -4.75 -0.43 5.58
CA GLY A 100 -5.47 -0.16 6.83
C GLY A 100 -6.41 -1.32 7.19
N GLY A 101 -7.48 -1.51 6.44
CA GLY A 101 -8.55 -2.47 6.75
C GLY A 101 -8.10 -3.93 6.87
N ASP A 102 -7.11 -4.34 6.09
CA ASP A 102 -6.61 -5.73 6.09
C ASP A 102 -5.29 -5.93 6.86
N ILE A 103 -4.71 -4.88 7.47
CA ILE A 103 -3.38 -4.97 8.11
C ILE A 103 -3.35 -5.96 9.27
N HIS A 104 -4.46 -6.09 9.99
CA HIS A 104 -4.60 -7.00 11.12
C HIS A 104 -4.62 -8.49 10.72
N LEU A 105 -4.82 -8.80 9.44
CA LEU A 105 -4.89 -10.17 8.92
C LEU A 105 -3.52 -10.83 8.74
N GLY A 106 -2.43 -10.11 9.02
CA GLY A 106 -1.07 -10.66 8.96
C GLY A 106 -0.62 -11.10 7.57
N ARG A 107 -1.19 -10.52 6.50
CA ARG A 107 -0.85 -10.89 5.12
C ARG A 107 0.59 -10.56 4.78
N GLY A 108 1.23 -11.43 4.00
CA GLY A 108 2.58 -11.22 3.51
C GLY A 108 2.72 -9.94 2.69
N ASN A 109 3.80 -9.19 2.92
CA ASN A 109 4.17 -8.00 2.16
C ASN A 109 5.42 -8.31 1.33
N ALA A 110 5.31 -8.25 0.01
CA ALA A 110 6.37 -8.64 -0.92
C ALA A 110 7.64 -7.79 -0.74
N ASN A 111 7.50 -6.49 -0.49
CA ASN A 111 8.64 -5.60 -0.25
C ASN A 111 9.41 -6.02 1.00
N LYS A 112 8.71 -6.37 2.07
CA LYS A 112 9.34 -6.83 3.32
C LYS A 112 10.03 -8.18 3.15
N LEU A 113 9.41 -9.12 2.45
CA LEU A 113 10.00 -10.45 2.19
C LEU A 113 11.23 -10.33 1.30
N LEU A 114 11.14 -9.58 0.20
CA LEU A 114 12.28 -9.33 -0.68
C LEU A 114 13.43 -8.67 0.09
N ASN A 115 13.16 -7.64 0.86
CA ASN A 115 14.19 -6.96 1.66
C ASN A 115 14.84 -7.89 2.70
N ARG A 116 14.08 -8.77 3.35
CA ARG A 116 14.64 -9.78 4.28
C ARG A 116 15.64 -10.69 3.57
N PHE A 117 15.32 -11.17 2.36
CA PHE A 117 16.22 -11.98 1.56
C PHE A 117 17.45 -11.18 1.11
N LEU A 118 17.27 -9.99 0.57
CA LEU A 118 18.37 -9.13 0.13
C LEU A 118 19.32 -8.78 1.28
N ASN A 119 18.81 -8.44 2.44
CA ASN A 119 19.64 -8.15 3.62
C ASN A 119 20.49 -9.36 4.05
N ARG A 120 19.96 -10.59 3.97
CA ARG A 120 20.76 -11.82 4.22
C ARG A 120 21.83 -11.99 3.12
N THR A 121 21.47 -11.77 1.86
CA THR A 121 22.37 -11.88 0.70
C THR A 121 23.52 -10.89 0.79
N PHE A 122 23.25 -9.62 1.01
CA PHE A 122 24.27 -8.56 1.10
C PHE A 122 25.18 -8.68 2.33
N LYS A 123 24.76 -9.38 3.37
CA LYS A 123 25.63 -9.69 4.53
C LYS A 123 26.55 -10.87 4.28
N LYS A 124 26.18 -11.77 3.36
CA LYS A 124 26.88 -13.03 3.14
C LYS A 124 27.77 -12.99 1.90
N TYR A 125 27.37 -12.28 0.87
CA TYR A 125 28.03 -12.23 -0.42
C TYR A 125 28.47 -10.80 -0.77
N ASP A 126 29.50 -10.69 -1.58
CA ASP A 126 29.88 -9.44 -2.23
C ASP A 126 28.89 -9.15 -3.38
N ALA A 127 27.78 -8.54 -3.03
CA ALA A 127 26.63 -8.39 -3.92
C ALA A 127 26.38 -6.92 -4.29
N TYR A 128 25.90 -6.71 -5.51
CA TYR A 128 25.47 -5.40 -6.03
C TYR A 128 23.98 -5.42 -6.29
N LEU A 129 23.29 -4.36 -5.88
CA LEU A 129 21.89 -4.12 -6.24
C LEU A 129 21.87 -3.35 -7.57
N CYS A 130 21.25 -3.95 -8.59
CA CYS A 130 21.16 -3.33 -9.92
C CYS A 130 19.77 -2.72 -10.17
N GLU A 131 18.73 -3.33 -9.64
CA GLU A 131 17.35 -2.88 -9.78
C GLU A 131 16.53 -3.36 -8.58
N ILE A 132 15.57 -2.57 -8.13
CA ILE A 132 14.57 -2.98 -7.16
C ILE A 132 13.27 -2.26 -7.46
N ASP A 133 12.17 -3.03 -7.47
CA ASP A 133 10.83 -2.51 -7.66
C ASP A 133 9.81 -3.37 -6.92
N GLY A 134 8.74 -2.76 -6.42
CA GLY A 134 7.69 -3.51 -5.76
C GLY A 134 6.64 -2.64 -5.12
N GLY A 135 5.41 -3.16 -5.14
CA GLY A 135 4.21 -2.43 -4.76
C GLY A 135 3.87 -1.34 -5.80
N ASN A 136 2.61 -1.10 -6.01
CA ASN A 136 2.14 -0.11 -6.99
C ASN A 136 1.14 0.90 -6.41
N LEU A 137 0.63 0.64 -5.21
CA LEU A 137 -0.34 1.49 -4.54
C LEU A 137 0.10 1.72 -3.08
N ARG A 138 0.09 2.98 -2.65
CA ARG A 138 0.47 3.38 -1.28
C ARG A 138 -0.46 2.82 -0.21
N ASN A 139 -1.74 2.62 -0.53
CA ASN A 139 -2.76 2.08 0.35
C ASN A 139 -2.99 0.56 0.20
N ALA A 140 -2.08 -0.15 -0.48
CA ALA A 140 -2.17 -1.59 -0.65
C ALA A 140 -0.95 -2.32 -0.09
N ILE A 141 -1.19 -3.49 0.52
CA ILE A 141 -0.13 -4.42 0.92
C ILE A 141 0.48 -5.00 -0.35
N ALA A 142 1.79 -4.80 -0.56
CA ALA A 142 2.47 -5.20 -1.78
C ALA A 142 2.36 -6.72 -2.02
N ARG A 143 1.82 -7.11 -3.18
CA ARG A 143 1.66 -8.51 -3.60
C ARG A 143 2.87 -9.06 -4.31
N GLU A 144 3.62 -8.17 -4.95
CA GLU A 144 4.76 -8.52 -5.80
C GLU A 144 5.89 -7.51 -5.57
N ALA A 145 7.11 -8.02 -5.63
CA ALA A 145 8.33 -7.23 -5.64
C ALA A 145 9.44 -8.01 -6.33
N HIS A 146 10.39 -7.31 -6.91
CA HIS A 146 11.57 -7.94 -7.48
C HIS A 146 12.83 -7.08 -7.31
N ALA A 147 13.97 -7.74 -7.41
CA ALA A 147 15.26 -7.10 -7.51
C ALA A 147 16.14 -7.82 -8.53
N VAL A 148 16.97 -7.06 -9.23
CA VAL A 148 18.09 -7.61 -9.97
C VAL A 148 19.34 -7.37 -9.15
N ILE A 149 20.06 -8.44 -8.85
CA ILE A 149 21.33 -8.40 -8.12
C ILE A 149 22.44 -9.04 -8.93
N ALA A 150 23.67 -8.62 -8.69
CA ALA A 150 24.86 -9.27 -9.19
C ALA A 150 25.69 -9.80 -8.02
N ILE A 151 26.17 -11.04 -8.15
CA ILE A 151 27.07 -11.71 -7.18
C ILE A 151 28.20 -12.39 -7.92
N PRO A 152 29.32 -12.72 -7.23
CA PRO A 152 30.37 -13.51 -7.86
C PRO A 152 29.83 -14.83 -8.44
N GLU A 153 30.24 -15.17 -9.66
CA GLU A 153 29.78 -16.40 -10.35
C GLU A 153 30.04 -17.66 -9.49
N ALA A 154 31.08 -17.66 -8.68
CA ALA A 154 31.39 -18.76 -7.76
C ALA A 154 30.32 -19.01 -6.71
N ASP A 155 29.56 -17.99 -6.32
CA ASP A 155 28.55 -18.05 -5.27
C ASP A 155 27.14 -18.39 -5.78
N LYS A 156 26.97 -18.55 -7.09
CA LYS A 156 25.68 -18.81 -7.76
C LYS A 156 24.91 -19.99 -7.16
N HIS A 157 25.56 -21.12 -6.92
CA HIS A 157 24.91 -22.30 -6.36
C HIS A 157 24.54 -22.11 -4.89
N ALA A 158 25.40 -21.44 -4.11
CA ALA A 158 25.14 -21.12 -2.72
C ALA A 158 23.96 -20.18 -2.57
N LEU A 159 23.88 -19.12 -3.40
CA LEU A 159 22.74 -18.22 -3.41
C LEU A 159 21.42 -18.95 -3.72
N ARG A 160 21.42 -19.87 -4.68
CA ARG A 160 20.23 -20.67 -5.02
C ARG A 160 19.77 -21.52 -3.84
N THR A 161 20.73 -22.10 -3.10
CA THR A 161 20.41 -22.86 -1.89
C THR A 161 19.80 -21.98 -0.82
N ASP A 162 20.41 -20.81 -0.56
CA ASP A 162 19.89 -19.84 0.40
C ASP A 162 18.48 -19.33 0.03
N LEU A 163 18.23 -19.11 -1.26
CA LEU A 163 16.91 -18.72 -1.73
C LEU A 163 15.85 -19.80 -1.46
N ASN A 164 16.18 -21.07 -1.71
CA ASN A 164 15.26 -22.17 -1.45
C ASN A 164 14.96 -22.32 0.05
N ILE A 165 15.97 -22.16 0.90
CA ILE A 165 15.81 -22.17 2.36
C ILE A 165 14.91 -21.01 2.79
N PHE A 166 15.19 -19.81 2.30
CA PHE A 166 14.39 -18.63 2.62
C PHE A 166 12.93 -18.76 2.15
N ALA A 167 12.71 -19.32 0.95
CA ALA A 167 11.37 -19.55 0.44
C ALA A 167 10.57 -20.51 1.34
N ALA A 168 11.19 -21.63 1.77
CA ALA A 168 10.55 -22.57 2.67
C ALA A 168 10.25 -21.95 4.06
N GLU A 169 11.15 -21.11 4.58
CA GLU A 169 10.90 -20.36 5.83
C GLU A 169 9.71 -19.39 5.68
N ALA A 170 9.66 -18.64 4.56
CA ALA A 170 8.60 -17.68 4.32
C ALA A 170 7.23 -18.33 4.06
N GLU A 171 7.21 -19.52 3.47
CA GLU A 171 5.98 -20.30 3.26
C GLU A 171 5.43 -20.91 4.56
N ALA A 172 6.29 -21.09 5.56
CA ALA A 172 5.90 -21.62 6.86
C ALA A 172 5.38 -20.57 7.86
N GLU A 173 5.55 -19.27 7.56
CA GLU A 173 5.05 -18.13 8.34
C GLU A 173 3.57 -17.84 8.06
#